data_1729481f70b6ed2f109eb7b6a380d2d4
#
_entry.id   1729481f70b6ed2f109eb7b6a380d2d4
#
_cell.length_a   1.000
_cell.length_b   1.000
_cell.length_c   1.000
_cell.angle_alpha   90.00
_cell.angle_beta   90.00
_cell.angle_gamma   90.00
#
_symmetry.space_group_name_H-M   'P 1'
#
loop_
_entity.id
_entity.type
_entity.pdbx_description
1 polymer ?
#
loop_
_entity_poly.entity_id
_entity_poly.type
_entity_poly.pdbx_seq_one_letter_code
_entity_poly.pdbx_strand_id
1 'polypeptide(L)'
;MSIELAQCFIAVDDHDKAITFYRDALGLEVRNDVGFEGMRWVTIGAPSQPEVDIVLEPPIGDPNASDADKKAAAELLAKGLLRAVIFKTDDCDATFESVRAAGGEVLQEPVDQPYGVRDCAFRDPAGNMIRFSQTLG
;
A
#
# COMPACT_ATOMS: atom_id res chain seq x y z
N MET A 1 3.14 16.12 -26.53
CA MET A 1 2.75 14.90 -25.81
C MET A 1 3.27 14.96 -24.38
N SER A 2 2.42 14.72 -23.40
CA SER A 2 2.83 14.62 -22.01
C SER A 2 2.42 13.25 -21.46
N ILE A 3 3.19 12.75 -20.49
CA ILE A 3 2.94 11.46 -19.86
C ILE A 3 2.81 11.69 -18.37
N GLU A 4 1.77 11.16 -17.77
CA GLU A 4 1.48 11.29 -16.34
C GLU A 4 1.17 9.92 -15.75
N LEU A 5 1.49 9.74 -14.48
CA LEU A 5 1.12 8.51 -13.78
C LEU A 5 -0.40 8.47 -13.59
N ALA A 6 -1.05 7.44 -14.10
CA ALA A 6 -2.49 7.25 -13.94
C ALA A 6 -2.79 6.25 -12.81
N GLN A 7 -2.11 5.11 -12.83
CA GLN A 7 -2.33 4.03 -11.87
C GLN A 7 -1.01 3.36 -11.50
N CYS A 8 -0.95 2.87 -10.26
CA CYS A 8 0.11 1.99 -9.80
C CYS A 8 -0.55 0.84 -9.00
N PHE A 9 0.23 -0.14 -8.57
CA PHE A 9 -0.31 -1.36 -8.01
C PHE A 9 0.26 -1.65 -6.63
N ILE A 10 -0.60 -2.15 -5.74
CA ILE A 10 -0.20 -2.75 -4.47
C ILE A 10 -0.70 -4.19 -4.47
N ALA A 11 0.20 -5.13 -4.21
CA ALA A 11 -0.14 -6.54 -4.13
C ALA A 11 -0.93 -6.84 -2.85
N VAL A 12 -2.00 -7.60 -2.98
CA VAL A 12 -2.84 -8.00 -1.85
C VAL A 12 -3.11 -9.51 -1.88
N ASP A 13 -3.40 -10.07 -0.73
CA ASP A 13 -3.88 -11.45 -0.59
C ASP A 13 -5.39 -11.48 -0.31
N ASP A 14 -5.90 -10.44 0.33
CA ASP A 14 -7.30 -10.31 0.74
C ASP A 14 -7.72 -8.85 0.55
N HIS A 15 -8.62 -8.61 -0.41
CA HIS A 15 -9.07 -7.25 -0.71
C HIS A 15 -9.75 -6.56 0.48
N ASP A 16 -10.57 -7.29 1.23
CA ASP A 16 -11.31 -6.69 2.35
C ASP A 16 -10.37 -6.24 3.47
N LYS A 17 -9.36 -7.04 3.79
CA LYS A 17 -8.35 -6.66 4.78
C LYS A 17 -7.53 -5.46 4.30
N ALA A 18 -7.17 -5.44 3.02
CA ALA A 18 -6.45 -4.32 2.43
C ALA A 18 -7.27 -3.03 2.48
N ILE A 19 -8.54 -3.09 2.08
CA ILE A 19 -9.44 -1.94 2.13
C ILE A 19 -9.55 -1.41 3.56
N THR A 20 -9.74 -2.28 4.55
CA THR A 20 -9.82 -1.88 5.96
C THR A 20 -8.56 -1.12 6.38
N PHE A 21 -7.39 -1.64 6.02
CA PHE A 21 -6.13 -0.99 6.36
C PHE A 21 -5.97 0.36 5.66
N TYR A 22 -6.08 0.40 4.35
CA TYR A 22 -5.81 1.62 3.58
C TYR A 22 -6.88 2.70 3.78
N ARG A 23 -8.13 2.32 3.91
CA ARG A 23 -9.22 3.27 4.15
C ARG A 23 -9.27 3.71 5.61
N ASP A 24 -9.31 2.75 6.55
CA ASP A 24 -9.60 3.06 7.96
C ASP A 24 -8.36 3.50 8.72
N ALA A 25 -7.20 2.89 8.47
CA ALA A 25 -5.97 3.28 9.17
C ALA A 25 -5.25 4.44 8.48
N LEU A 26 -5.21 4.47 7.14
CA LEU A 26 -4.48 5.49 6.40
C LEU A 26 -5.34 6.65 5.91
N GLY A 27 -6.66 6.51 5.89
CA GLY A 27 -7.54 7.59 5.42
C GLY A 27 -7.60 7.71 3.90
N LEU A 28 -7.19 6.69 3.16
CA LEU A 28 -7.37 6.68 1.72
C LEU A 28 -8.82 6.37 1.37
N GLU A 29 -9.25 6.74 0.17
CA GLU A 29 -10.62 6.49 -0.28
C GLU A 29 -10.69 5.34 -1.28
N VAL A 30 -11.74 4.54 -1.19
CA VAL A 30 -12.06 3.53 -2.21
C VAL A 30 -12.74 4.25 -3.37
N ARG A 31 -12.18 4.09 -4.57
CA ARG A 31 -12.71 4.73 -5.78
C ARG A 31 -13.53 3.79 -6.63
N ASN A 32 -13.10 2.53 -6.74
CA ASN A 32 -13.85 1.48 -7.42
C ASN A 32 -13.75 0.20 -6.62
N ASP A 33 -14.83 -0.56 -6.61
CA ASP A 33 -14.87 -1.89 -6.02
C ASP A 33 -15.95 -2.67 -6.74
N VAL A 34 -15.57 -3.34 -7.83
CA VAL A 34 -16.51 -4.07 -8.70
C VAL A 34 -16.02 -5.49 -8.95
N GLY A 35 -16.95 -6.43 -8.99
CA GLY A 35 -16.68 -7.81 -9.36
C GLY A 35 -17.00 -8.04 -10.83
N PHE A 36 -16.18 -8.84 -11.52
CA PHE A 36 -16.36 -9.19 -12.91
C PHE A 36 -15.74 -10.55 -13.20
N GLU A 37 -16.56 -11.51 -13.63
CA GLU A 37 -16.10 -12.85 -14.03
C GLU A 37 -15.15 -13.52 -13.02
N GLY A 38 -15.53 -13.52 -11.73
CA GLY A 38 -14.71 -14.12 -10.68
C GLY A 38 -13.50 -13.28 -10.26
N MET A 39 -13.32 -12.11 -10.86
CA MET A 39 -12.28 -11.16 -10.51
C MET A 39 -12.88 -9.99 -9.74
N ARG A 40 -12.06 -9.29 -8.98
CA ARG A 40 -12.50 -8.10 -8.26
C ARG A 40 -11.54 -6.96 -8.60
N TRP A 41 -12.10 -5.87 -9.09
CA TRP A 41 -11.36 -4.67 -9.42
C TRP A 41 -11.56 -3.65 -8.31
N VAL A 42 -10.47 -3.35 -7.58
CA VAL A 42 -10.50 -2.39 -6.48
C VAL A 42 -9.43 -1.34 -6.73
N THR A 43 -9.84 -0.08 -6.68
CA THR A 43 -8.90 1.04 -6.70
C THR A 43 -9.13 1.92 -5.49
N ILE A 44 -8.03 2.44 -4.95
CA ILE A 44 -8.01 3.37 -3.83
C ILE A 44 -7.14 4.56 -4.20
N GLY A 45 -7.19 5.61 -3.41
CA GLY A 45 -6.32 6.77 -3.64
C GLY A 45 -6.38 7.77 -2.51
N ALA A 46 -5.41 8.68 -2.50
CA ALA A 46 -5.38 9.77 -1.55
C ALA A 46 -6.39 10.85 -1.98
N PRO A 47 -7.24 11.36 -1.07
CA PRO A 47 -8.18 12.43 -1.41
C PRO A 47 -7.51 13.66 -2.01
N SER A 48 -6.29 13.96 -1.59
CA SER A 48 -5.50 15.09 -2.12
C SER A 48 -4.83 14.80 -3.47
N GLN A 49 -4.98 13.58 -4.00
CA GLN A 49 -4.30 13.12 -5.22
C GLN A 49 -5.33 12.43 -6.15
N PRO A 50 -6.36 13.19 -6.62
CA PRO A 50 -7.49 12.57 -7.33
C PRO A 50 -7.13 11.96 -8.69
N GLU A 51 -6.02 12.35 -9.29
CA GLU A 51 -5.60 11.85 -10.61
C GLU A 51 -4.82 10.56 -10.58
N VAL A 52 -4.44 10.05 -9.41
CA VAL A 52 -3.68 8.80 -9.27
C VAL A 52 -4.48 7.77 -8.52
N ASP A 53 -4.69 6.62 -9.15
CA ASP A 53 -5.34 5.46 -8.53
C ASP A 53 -4.31 4.40 -8.17
N ILE A 54 -4.55 3.73 -7.05
CA ILE A 54 -3.78 2.56 -6.64
C ILE A 54 -4.68 1.35 -6.84
N VAL A 55 -4.25 0.40 -7.65
CA VAL A 55 -4.98 -0.84 -7.91
C VAL A 55 -4.54 -1.89 -6.90
N LEU A 56 -5.50 -2.49 -6.21
CA LEU A 56 -5.25 -3.60 -5.29
C LEU A 56 -5.51 -4.89 -6.02
N GLU A 57 -4.46 -5.68 -6.26
CA GLU A 57 -4.60 -6.95 -6.97
C GLU A 57 -3.64 -8.00 -6.42
N PRO A 58 -3.87 -9.30 -6.72
CA PRO A 58 -2.92 -10.35 -6.36
C PRO A 58 -1.52 -10.03 -6.91
N PRO A 59 -0.44 -10.55 -6.29
CA PRO A 59 0.93 -10.23 -6.74
C PRO A 59 1.23 -10.65 -8.17
N ILE A 60 0.50 -11.63 -8.70
CA ILE A 60 0.53 -11.97 -10.12
C ILE A 60 -0.90 -11.85 -10.66
N GLY A 61 -1.10 -10.87 -11.53
CA GLY A 61 -2.41 -10.61 -12.16
C GLY A 61 -2.62 -11.33 -13.49
N ASP A 62 -1.57 -11.96 -14.04
CA ASP A 62 -1.65 -12.68 -15.31
C ASP A 62 -2.42 -13.99 -15.14
N PRO A 63 -3.59 -14.17 -15.80
CA PRO A 63 -4.35 -15.41 -15.70
C PRO A 63 -3.63 -16.63 -16.29
N ASN A 64 -2.62 -16.42 -17.13
CA ASN A 64 -1.84 -17.49 -17.75
C ASN A 64 -0.62 -17.92 -16.93
N ALA A 65 -0.35 -17.25 -15.81
CA ALA A 65 0.73 -17.66 -14.93
C ALA A 65 0.44 -19.03 -14.30
N SER A 66 1.50 -19.82 -14.07
CA SER A 66 1.35 -21.14 -13.47
C SER A 66 0.90 -21.04 -12.01
N ASP A 67 0.24 -22.07 -11.50
CA ASP A 67 -0.12 -22.13 -10.08
C ASP A 67 1.11 -22.10 -9.18
N ALA A 68 2.22 -22.71 -9.62
CA ALA A 68 3.48 -22.68 -8.88
C ALA A 68 4.03 -21.27 -8.76
N ASP A 69 3.99 -20.47 -9.82
CA ASP A 69 4.45 -19.09 -9.81
C ASP A 69 3.55 -18.20 -8.94
N LYS A 70 2.24 -18.40 -9.03
CA LYS A 70 1.28 -17.66 -8.17
C LYS A 70 1.52 -17.97 -6.69
N LYS A 71 1.76 -19.23 -6.36
CA LYS A 71 2.06 -19.64 -4.99
C LYS A 71 3.37 -19.05 -4.49
N ALA A 72 4.41 -19.09 -5.33
CA ALA A 72 5.72 -18.52 -4.98
C ALA A 72 5.62 -17.01 -4.71
N ALA A 73 4.89 -16.29 -5.56
CA ALA A 73 4.67 -14.85 -5.37
C ALA A 73 3.90 -14.56 -4.09
N ALA A 74 2.85 -15.34 -3.79
CA ALA A 74 2.07 -15.19 -2.56
C ALA A 74 2.94 -15.44 -1.31
N GLU A 75 3.83 -16.42 -1.35
CA GLU A 75 4.74 -16.69 -0.25
C GLU A 75 5.75 -15.55 -0.04
N LEU A 76 6.30 -15.01 -1.11
CA LEU A 76 7.21 -13.86 -1.04
C LEU A 76 6.52 -12.63 -0.49
N LEU A 77 5.27 -12.39 -0.91
CA LEU A 77 4.47 -11.28 -0.38
C LEU A 77 4.28 -11.43 1.13
N ALA A 78 3.83 -12.61 1.58
CA ALA A 78 3.59 -12.88 3.00
C ALA A 78 4.85 -12.71 3.85
N LYS A 79 6.01 -12.99 3.29
CA LYS A 79 7.31 -12.80 3.96
C LYS A 79 7.80 -11.36 3.95
N GLY A 80 7.10 -10.47 3.25
CA GLY A 80 7.52 -9.07 3.12
C GLY A 80 8.69 -8.83 2.20
N LEU A 81 8.88 -9.70 1.21
CA LEU A 81 10.05 -9.68 0.31
C LEU A 81 9.75 -9.13 -1.09
N LEU A 82 8.50 -8.74 -1.37
CA LEU A 82 8.14 -8.31 -2.72
C LEU A 82 8.30 -6.82 -2.95
N ARG A 83 7.55 -6.00 -2.22
CA ARG A 83 7.42 -4.58 -2.53
C ARG A 83 7.34 -3.71 -1.29
N ALA A 84 7.65 -2.45 -1.51
CA ALA A 84 7.46 -1.38 -0.54
C ALA A 84 6.75 -0.21 -1.25
N VAL A 85 6.00 0.56 -0.48
CA VAL A 85 5.34 1.78 -0.96
C VAL A 85 5.68 2.90 0.00
N ILE A 86 5.98 4.07 -0.53
CA ILE A 86 6.28 5.25 0.28
C ILE A 86 5.16 6.27 0.06
N PHE A 87 4.49 6.64 1.15
CA PHE A 87 3.55 7.74 1.16
C PHE A 87 4.20 8.96 1.79
N LYS A 88 3.90 10.12 1.25
CA LYS A 88 4.32 11.40 1.83
C LYS A 88 3.35 11.79 2.94
N THR A 89 3.89 12.31 4.04
CA THR A 89 3.09 12.91 5.11
C THR A 89 3.71 14.26 5.51
N ASP A 90 2.90 15.16 6.03
CA ASP A 90 3.37 16.43 6.57
C ASP A 90 3.69 16.34 8.07
N ASP A 91 3.30 15.24 8.73
CA ASP A 91 3.56 14.99 10.16
C ASP A 91 3.78 13.51 10.40
N CYS A 92 5.03 13.09 10.39
CA CYS A 92 5.41 11.68 10.56
C CYS A 92 4.97 11.13 11.91
N ASP A 93 5.15 11.89 13.00
CA ASP A 93 4.81 11.42 14.34
C ASP A 93 3.31 11.21 14.49
N ALA A 94 2.49 12.14 14.02
CA ALA A 94 1.04 12.03 14.07
C ALA A 94 0.54 10.86 13.21
N THR A 95 1.10 10.69 12.02
CA THR A 95 0.80 9.57 11.14
C THR A 95 1.13 8.25 11.81
N PHE A 96 2.32 8.16 12.40
CA PHE A 96 2.77 6.96 13.11
C PHE A 96 1.79 6.58 14.22
N GLU A 97 1.43 7.52 15.08
CA GLU A 97 0.52 7.25 16.19
C GLU A 97 -0.88 6.84 15.71
N SER A 98 -1.38 7.46 14.64
CA SER A 98 -2.68 7.13 14.07
C SER A 98 -2.71 5.70 13.49
N VAL A 99 -1.71 5.33 12.73
CA VAL A 99 -1.63 3.99 12.12
C VAL A 99 -1.39 2.92 13.18
N ARG A 100 -0.52 3.20 14.15
CA ARG A 100 -0.28 2.29 15.28
C ARG A 100 -1.56 2.06 16.09
N ALA A 101 -2.29 3.12 16.41
CA ALA A 101 -3.54 3.03 17.18
C ALA A 101 -4.62 2.23 16.43
N ALA A 102 -4.60 2.26 15.10
CA ALA A 102 -5.51 1.48 14.26
C ALA A 102 -5.09 0.01 14.10
N GLY A 103 -4.01 -0.40 14.77
CA GLY A 103 -3.55 -1.80 14.77
C GLY A 103 -2.47 -2.14 13.74
N GLY A 104 -1.86 -1.13 13.11
CA GLY A 104 -0.76 -1.35 12.16
C GLY A 104 0.45 -2.01 12.81
N GLU A 105 1.06 -2.96 12.12
CA GLU A 105 2.28 -3.63 12.57
C GLU A 105 3.48 -2.72 12.35
N VAL A 106 4.14 -2.30 13.43
CA VAL A 106 5.28 -1.39 13.38
C VAL A 106 6.54 -2.12 12.92
N LEU A 107 7.17 -1.63 11.86
CA LEU A 107 8.50 -2.09 11.41
C LEU A 107 9.60 -1.12 11.84
N GLN A 108 9.32 0.18 11.86
CA GLN A 108 10.29 1.20 12.24
C GLN A 108 9.55 2.38 12.87
N GLU A 109 9.97 2.79 14.05
CA GLU A 109 9.47 4.01 14.68
C GLU A 109 10.02 5.26 13.96
N PRO A 110 9.38 6.44 14.15
CA PRO A 110 9.87 7.67 13.51
C PRO A 110 11.33 7.95 13.83
N VAL A 111 12.10 8.23 12.80
CA VAL A 111 13.52 8.58 12.91
C VAL A 111 13.90 9.56 11.81
N ASP A 112 14.80 10.48 12.14
CA ASP A 112 15.37 11.39 11.16
C ASP A 112 16.46 10.69 10.37
N GLN A 113 16.27 10.57 9.07
CA GLN A 113 17.24 9.94 8.19
C GLN A 113 18.30 10.94 7.74
N PRO A 114 19.54 10.47 7.46
CA PRO A 114 20.62 11.37 7.07
C PRO A 114 20.39 12.08 5.73
N TYR A 115 19.41 11.66 4.95
CA TYR A 115 19.12 12.25 3.64
C TYR A 115 17.93 13.23 3.67
N GLY A 116 17.60 13.78 4.84
CA GLY A 116 16.70 14.93 4.93
C GLY A 116 15.21 14.62 5.07
N VAL A 117 14.86 13.44 5.56
CA VAL A 117 13.48 13.08 5.85
C VAL A 117 13.35 12.49 7.24
N ARG A 118 12.14 12.63 7.81
CA ARG A 118 11.74 11.86 8.99
C ARG A 118 10.76 10.81 8.52
N ASP A 119 11.03 9.54 8.80
CA ASP A 119 10.16 8.48 8.33
C ASP A 119 9.88 7.42 9.39
N CYS A 120 8.86 6.62 9.10
CA CYS A 120 8.48 5.45 9.86
C CYS A 120 7.96 4.39 8.89
N ALA A 121 7.83 3.16 9.36
CA ALA A 121 7.39 2.07 8.50
C ALA A 121 6.49 1.10 9.23
N PHE A 122 5.53 0.58 8.50
CA PHE A 122 4.59 -0.44 8.93
C PHE A 122 4.54 -1.57 7.91
N ARG A 123 4.02 -2.71 8.33
CA ARG A 123 3.65 -3.79 7.41
C ARG A 123 2.15 -3.75 7.21
N ASP A 124 1.70 -3.83 5.96
CA ASP A 124 0.27 -3.95 5.69
C ASP A 124 -0.21 -5.39 5.91
N PRO A 125 -1.54 -5.67 5.87
CA PRO A 125 -2.06 -7.02 6.14
C PRO A 125 -1.53 -8.10 5.20
N ALA A 126 -1.15 -7.75 3.97
CA ALA A 126 -0.64 -8.71 2.99
C ALA A 126 0.85 -9.02 3.17
N GLY A 127 1.61 -8.10 3.74
CA GLY A 127 3.04 -8.23 3.94
C GLY A 127 3.89 -7.12 3.34
N ASN A 128 3.29 -6.17 2.60
CA ASN A 128 4.04 -5.05 2.03
C ASN A 128 4.58 -4.12 3.12
N MET A 129 5.78 -3.57 2.90
CA MET A 129 6.27 -2.50 3.74
C MET A 129 5.67 -1.17 3.27
N ILE A 130 5.04 -0.47 4.20
CA ILE A 130 4.45 0.86 3.95
C ILE A 130 5.25 1.87 4.77
N ARG A 131 5.86 2.82 4.08
CA ARG A 131 6.68 3.86 4.69
C ARG A 131 6.00 5.21 4.54
N PHE A 132 6.04 6.00 5.61
CA PHE A 132 5.58 7.39 5.60
C PHE A 132 6.77 8.29 5.75
N SER A 133 6.91 9.25 4.83
CA SER A 133 8.08 10.12 4.76
C SER A 133 7.67 11.58 4.83
N GLN A 134 8.29 12.30 5.77
CA GLN A 134 8.11 13.74 5.96
C GLN A 134 9.40 14.44 5.57
N THR A 135 9.33 15.36 4.61
CA THR A 135 10.48 16.16 4.22
C THR A 135 10.87 17.13 5.35
N LEU A 136 12.15 17.16 5.73
CA LEU A 136 12.70 18.05 6.74
C LEU A 136 13.36 19.27 6.07
N GLY A 137 13.09 20.43 6.60
CA GLY A 137 13.69 21.68 6.16
C GLY A 137 13.09 22.28 4.93
#